data_2d2e52599d64d09e26b5110b48366f08
#
_entry.id   2d2e52599d64d09e26b5110b48366f08
#
_cell.length_a   1.000
_cell.length_b   1.000
_cell.length_c   1.000
_cell.angle_alpha   90.00
_cell.angle_beta   90.00
_cell.angle_gamma   90.00
#
_symmetry.space_group_name_H-M   'P 1'
#
loop_
_entity.id
_entity.type
_entity.pdbx_description
1 polymer ?
#
loop_
_entity_poly.entity_id
_entity_poly.type
_entity_poly.pdbx_seq_one_letter_code
_entity_poly.pdbx_strand_id
1 'polypeptide(L)'
;MDQAANNELATMTEALESAFANVSRTSVTDLGLRQLSELANEVGVSSFIGRVALAGQNSDGSFRVQFNVDGDGGFVSLWPEWAFELAKSALLSDKRIWVISNGDPLGTNLLQVSLMAT
;
A
#
# COMPACT_ATOMS: atom_id res chain seq x y z
N MET A 1 23.44 -13.24 0.45
CA MET A 1 23.16 -11.82 0.58
C MET A 1 21.68 -11.54 0.41
N ASP A 2 21.10 -11.98 -0.66
CA ASP A 2 19.68 -11.75 -0.92
C ASP A 2 18.76 -12.58 -0.03
N GLN A 3 19.25 -13.70 0.51
CA GLN A 3 18.46 -14.57 1.35
C GLN A 3 18.07 -13.92 2.69
N ALA A 4 18.98 -13.16 3.30
CA ALA A 4 18.66 -12.45 4.54
C ALA A 4 17.63 -11.35 4.31
N ALA A 5 17.73 -10.60 3.21
CA ALA A 5 16.75 -9.58 2.85
C ALA A 5 15.39 -10.20 2.53
N ASN A 6 15.36 -11.34 1.84
CA ASN A 6 14.13 -12.04 1.53
C ASN A 6 13.45 -12.61 2.78
N ASN A 7 14.23 -13.11 3.74
CA ASN A 7 13.69 -13.61 5.00
C ASN A 7 13.10 -12.48 5.85
N GLU A 8 13.76 -11.33 5.87
CA GLU A 8 13.26 -10.14 6.56
C GLU A 8 11.96 -9.64 5.94
N LEU A 9 11.89 -9.57 4.62
CA LEU A 9 10.69 -9.16 3.90
C LEU A 9 9.54 -10.14 4.16
N ALA A 10 9.79 -11.45 4.12
CA ALA A 10 8.79 -12.47 4.42
C ALA A 10 8.25 -12.33 5.83
N THR A 11 9.13 -12.07 6.82
CA THR A 11 8.72 -11.87 8.22
C THR A 11 7.84 -10.63 8.36
N MET A 12 8.18 -9.53 7.70
CA MET A 12 7.37 -8.32 7.68
C MET A 12 5.99 -8.58 7.05
N THR A 13 5.96 -9.30 5.93
CA THR A 13 4.73 -9.65 5.24
C THR A 13 3.82 -10.51 6.13
N GLU A 14 4.36 -11.51 6.81
CA GLU A 14 3.62 -12.36 7.73
C GLU A 14 3.02 -11.55 8.88
N ALA A 15 3.79 -10.63 9.47
CA ALA A 15 3.33 -9.78 10.56
C ALA A 15 2.18 -8.89 10.11
N LEU A 16 2.28 -8.30 8.92
CA LEU A 16 1.24 -7.44 8.35
C LEU A 16 -0.02 -8.23 8.00
N GLU A 17 0.13 -9.41 7.42
CA GLU A 17 -1.00 -10.28 7.09
C GLU A 17 -1.75 -10.72 8.34
N SER A 18 -1.01 -11.08 9.39
CA SER A 18 -1.60 -11.47 10.68
C SER A 18 -2.39 -10.32 11.30
N ALA A 19 -1.85 -9.12 11.29
CA ALA A 19 -2.53 -7.93 11.79
C ALA A 19 -3.77 -7.62 10.97
N PHE A 20 -3.67 -7.73 9.64
CA PHE A 20 -4.77 -7.49 8.73
C PHE A 20 -5.92 -8.48 8.96
N ALA A 21 -5.61 -9.76 9.15
CA ALA A 21 -6.60 -10.78 9.42
C ALA A 21 -7.36 -10.50 10.73
N ASN A 22 -6.66 -10.02 11.77
CA ASN A 22 -7.29 -9.68 13.04
C ASN A 22 -8.23 -8.47 12.89
N VAL A 23 -7.82 -7.45 12.15
CA VAL A 23 -8.64 -6.25 11.92
C VAL A 23 -9.88 -6.57 11.09
N SER A 24 -9.78 -7.41 10.08
CA SER A 24 -10.90 -7.75 9.21
C SER A 24 -12.03 -8.48 9.93
N ARG A 25 -11.75 -9.10 11.08
CA ARG A 25 -12.77 -9.77 11.91
C ARG A 25 -13.60 -8.80 12.74
N THR A 26 -13.08 -7.60 13.00
CA THR A 26 -13.69 -6.62 13.90
C THR A 26 -14.25 -5.42 13.19
N SER A 27 -14.37 -5.43 11.88
CA SER A 27 -14.60 -4.29 11.00
C SER A 27 -13.48 -3.24 11.12
N VAL A 28 -13.09 -2.69 9.96
CA VAL A 28 -11.99 -1.74 9.89
C VAL A 28 -12.47 -0.39 10.42
N THR A 29 -12.01 -0.02 11.61
CA THR A 29 -12.25 1.27 12.25
C THR A 29 -10.99 2.12 12.18
N ASP A 30 -11.12 3.43 12.47
CA ASP A 30 -9.94 4.32 12.55
C ASP A 30 -8.92 3.79 13.57
N LEU A 31 -9.38 3.18 14.65
CA LEU A 31 -8.49 2.56 15.63
C LEU A 31 -7.74 1.37 15.05
N GLY A 32 -8.43 0.53 14.27
CA GLY A 32 -7.80 -0.61 13.59
C GLY A 32 -6.74 -0.16 12.59
N LEU A 33 -7.03 0.89 11.81
CA LEU A 33 -6.07 1.46 10.88
C LEU A 33 -4.83 2.01 11.59
N ARG A 34 -5.04 2.65 12.75
CA ARG A 34 -3.93 3.16 13.57
C ARG A 34 -3.05 2.02 14.07
N GLN A 35 -3.65 0.91 14.53
CA GLN A 35 -2.92 -0.27 14.99
C GLN A 35 -2.08 -0.88 13.87
N LEU A 36 -2.64 -0.96 12.64
CA LEU A 36 -1.90 -1.46 11.49
C LEU A 36 -0.72 -0.56 11.14
N SER A 37 -0.90 0.75 11.23
CA SER A 37 0.19 1.71 10.99
C SER A 37 1.29 1.58 12.03
N GLU A 38 0.93 1.39 13.30
CA GLU A 38 1.90 1.17 14.36
C GLU A 38 2.69 -0.11 14.14
N LEU A 39 2.00 -1.19 13.74
CA LEU A 39 2.67 -2.45 13.42
C LEU A 39 3.64 -2.30 12.25
N ALA A 40 3.24 -1.57 11.21
CA ALA A 40 4.12 -1.30 10.08
C ALA A 40 5.39 -0.57 10.53
N ASN A 41 5.25 0.42 11.41
CA ASN A 41 6.39 1.13 11.97
C ASN A 41 7.31 0.21 12.78
N GLU A 42 6.74 -0.72 13.53
CA GLU A 42 7.52 -1.69 14.31
C GLU A 42 8.39 -2.58 13.43
N VAL A 43 7.91 -2.95 12.24
CA VAL A 43 8.69 -3.75 11.29
C VAL A 43 9.59 -2.91 10.38
N GLY A 44 9.64 -1.60 10.59
CA GLY A 44 10.57 -0.71 9.89
C GLY A 44 10.11 -0.27 8.51
N VAL A 45 8.81 -0.29 8.24
CA VAL A 45 8.24 0.18 6.98
C VAL A 45 7.28 1.33 7.22
N SER A 46 6.92 2.03 6.16
CA SER A 46 5.97 3.14 6.21
C SER A 46 4.59 2.70 5.73
N SER A 47 3.55 3.31 6.29
CA SER A 47 2.16 3.01 5.99
C SER A 47 1.44 4.27 5.57
N PHE A 48 0.67 4.17 4.49
CA PHE A 48 -0.08 5.30 3.93
C PHE A 48 -1.49 4.85 3.55
N ILE A 49 -2.45 5.72 3.81
CA ILE A 49 -3.85 5.51 3.40
C ILE A 49 -4.26 6.71 2.56
N GLY A 50 -4.92 6.44 1.46
CA GLY A 50 -5.38 7.51 0.58
C GLY A 50 -6.17 7.00 -0.60
N ARG A 51 -6.33 7.86 -1.59
CA ARG A 51 -7.09 7.57 -2.81
C ARG A 51 -6.22 7.70 -4.03
N VAL A 52 -6.51 6.88 -5.02
CA VAL A 52 -5.89 7.00 -6.34
C VAL A 52 -6.63 8.08 -7.13
N ALA A 53 -5.91 9.06 -7.62
CA ALA A 53 -6.48 10.13 -8.44
C ALA A 53 -6.27 9.89 -9.94
N LEU A 54 -5.29 9.05 -10.29
CA LEU A 54 -4.97 8.74 -11.67
C LEU A 54 -4.32 7.37 -11.75
N ALA A 55 -4.72 6.59 -12.74
CA ALA A 55 -4.06 5.33 -13.08
C ALA A 55 -4.04 5.21 -14.60
N GLY A 56 -2.87 5.23 -15.20
CA GLY A 56 -2.74 5.22 -16.65
C GLY A 56 -1.48 4.50 -17.11
N GLN A 57 -1.45 4.17 -18.39
CA GLN A 57 -0.32 3.53 -19.01
C GLN A 57 0.33 4.48 -20.01
N ASN A 58 1.64 4.59 -19.93
CA ASN A 58 2.42 5.38 -20.89
C ASN A 58 2.67 4.59 -22.17
N SER A 59 3.06 5.29 -23.24
CA SER A 59 3.30 4.66 -24.54
C SER A 59 4.46 3.65 -24.54
N ASP A 60 5.36 3.76 -23.56
CA ASP A 60 6.48 2.81 -23.40
C ASP A 60 6.09 1.56 -22.59
N GLY A 61 4.81 1.43 -22.21
CA GLY A 61 4.31 0.29 -21.45
C GLY A 61 4.37 0.45 -19.94
N SER A 62 5.01 1.49 -19.43
CA SER A 62 5.03 1.74 -17.99
C SER A 62 3.68 2.23 -17.47
N PHE A 63 3.45 2.06 -16.16
CA PHE A 63 2.18 2.39 -15.51
C PHE A 63 2.38 3.57 -14.57
N ARG A 64 1.61 4.63 -14.77
CA ARG A 64 1.66 5.84 -13.94
C ARG A 64 0.48 5.85 -12.98
N VAL A 65 0.77 6.14 -11.71
CA VAL A 65 -0.26 6.26 -10.67
C VAL A 65 -0.03 7.55 -9.90
N GLN A 66 -1.11 8.28 -9.65
CA GLN A 66 -1.12 9.36 -8.68
C GLN A 66 -1.88 8.88 -7.44
N PHE A 67 -1.18 8.81 -6.33
CA PHE A 67 -1.71 8.39 -5.04
C PHE A 67 -1.72 9.57 -4.09
N ASN A 68 -2.91 9.99 -3.66
CA ASN A 68 -3.10 11.11 -2.74
C ASN A 68 -3.30 10.57 -1.33
N VAL A 69 -2.31 10.80 -0.47
CA VAL A 69 -2.34 10.34 0.92
C VAL A 69 -3.28 11.24 1.72
N ASP A 70 -4.14 10.62 2.53
CA ASP A 70 -5.08 11.34 3.39
C ASP A 70 -4.31 12.27 4.34
N GLY A 71 -4.64 13.56 4.32
CA GLY A 71 -4.01 14.55 5.18
C GLY A 71 -2.60 14.95 4.77
N ASP A 72 -2.11 14.48 3.65
CA ASP A 72 -0.77 14.79 3.14
C ASP A 72 -0.86 15.09 1.64
N GLY A 73 0.25 15.09 0.95
CA GLY A 73 0.30 15.41 -0.47
C GLY A 73 0.07 14.21 -1.39
N GLY A 74 0.08 14.48 -2.69
CA GLY A 74 0.00 13.45 -3.70
C GLY A 74 1.38 13.01 -4.16
N PHE A 75 1.47 11.74 -4.54
CA PHE A 75 2.68 11.16 -5.10
C PHE A 75 2.37 10.64 -6.50
N VAL A 76 3.16 11.07 -7.47
CA VAL A 76 3.04 10.59 -8.85
C VAL A 76 4.30 9.79 -9.17
N SER A 77 4.13 8.53 -9.54
CA SER A 77 5.27 7.67 -9.87
C SER A 77 4.84 6.54 -10.79
N LEU A 78 5.82 5.80 -11.27
CA LEU A 78 5.57 4.56 -12.02
C LEU A 78 5.44 3.42 -11.02
N TRP A 79 4.33 2.69 -11.12
CA TRP A 79 4.05 1.54 -10.25
C TRP A 79 4.24 0.24 -11.02
N PRO A 80 4.61 -0.87 -10.36
CA PRO A 80 4.63 -2.17 -11.01
C PRO A 80 3.21 -2.61 -11.37
N GLU A 81 3.09 -3.49 -12.34
CA GLU A 81 1.79 -3.89 -12.88
C GLU A 81 0.84 -4.40 -11.81
N TRP A 82 1.32 -5.22 -10.87
CA TRP A 82 0.48 -5.77 -9.80
C TRP A 82 -0.16 -4.67 -8.94
N ALA A 83 0.61 -3.62 -8.64
CA ALA A 83 0.11 -2.48 -7.85
C ALA A 83 -0.78 -1.57 -8.69
N PHE A 84 -0.44 -1.38 -9.96
CA PHE A 84 -1.25 -0.59 -10.89
C PHE A 84 -2.65 -1.18 -11.05
N GLU A 85 -2.79 -2.50 -11.17
CA GLU A 85 -4.09 -3.13 -11.31
C GLU A 85 -4.98 -2.88 -10.08
N LEU A 86 -4.39 -2.92 -8.88
CA LEU A 86 -5.10 -2.60 -7.65
C LEU A 86 -5.47 -1.11 -7.59
N ALA A 87 -4.57 -0.23 -8.02
CA ALA A 87 -4.83 1.21 -8.08
C ALA A 87 -5.97 1.53 -9.06
N LYS A 88 -5.97 0.89 -10.22
CA LYS A 88 -7.02 1.05 -11.22
C LYS A 88 -8.37 0.61 -10.66
N SER A 89 -8.41 -0.53 -9.98
CA SER A 89 -9.62 -1.03 -9.33
C SER A 89 -10.13 -0.06 -8.28
N ALA A 90 -9.24 0.50 -7.47
CA ALA A 90 -9.60 1.48 -6.45
C ALA A 90 -10.18 2.75 -7.06
N LEU A 91 -9.57 3.23 -8.15
CA LEU A 91 -10.05 4.42 -8.85
C LEU A 91 -11.45 4.20 -9.43
N LEU A 92 -11.66 3.07 -10.10
CA LEU A 92 -12.94 2.75 -10.74
C LEU A 92 -14.07 2.51 -9.73
N SER A 93 -13.75 2.02 -8.54
CA SER A 93 -14.73 1.73 -7.49
C SER A 93 -14.80 2.80 -6.41
N ASP A 94 -14.04 3.88 -6.54
CA ASP A 94 -13.95 4.99 -5.57
C ASP A 94 -13.64 4.50 -4.16
N LYS A 95 -12.64 3.65 -4.04
CA LYS A 95 -12.19 3.09 -2.77
C LYS A 95 -10.84 3.64 -2.37
N ARG A 96 -10.62 3.75 -1.06
CA ARG A 96 -9.29 4.06 -0.54
C ARG A 96 -8.41 2.82 -0.62
N ILE A 97 -7.10 3.07 -0.64
CA ILE A 97 -6.11 2.00 -0.58
C ILE A 97 -5.18 2.21 0.60
N TRP A 98 -4.68 1.10 1.10
CA TRP A 98 -3.65 1.07 2.13
C TRP A 98 -2.36 0.59 1.48
N VAL A 99 -1.32 1.44 1.55
CA VAL A 99 -0.04 1.18 0.91
C VAL A 99 1.02 1.01 1.99
N ILE A 100 1.76 -0.09 1.91
CA ILE A 100 2.94 -0.32 2.73
C ILE A 100 4.15 -0.17 1.82
N SER A 101 5.10 0.65 2.21
CA SER A 101 6.27 0.92 1.40
C SER A 101 7.52 1.07 2.27
N ASN A 102 8.67 0.89 1.63
CA ASN A 102 9.96 1.10 2.26
C ASN A 102 10.39 2.55 1.98
N GLY A 103 9.82 3.50 2.74
CA GLY A 103 9.97 4.92 2.50
C GLY A 103 8.73 5.54 1.86
N ASP A 104 8.89 6.51 0.97
CA ASP A 104 7.76 7.15 0.29
C ASP A 104 7.00 6.14 -0.58
N PRO A 105 5.69 6.35 -0.80
CA PRO A 105 4.87 5.41 -1.59
C PRO A 105 5.12 5.55 -3.09
N LEU A 106 6.33 5.32 -3.51
CA LEU A 106 6.78 5.33 -4.90
C LEU A 106 6.94 3.90 -5.40
N GLY A 107 6.79 3.71 -6.69
CA GLY A 107 6.70 2.39 -7.30
C GLY A 107 7.81 1.41 -6.94
N THR A 108 9.03 1.90 -6.81
CA THR A 108 10.19 1.05 -6.45
C THR A 108 10.21 0.65 -4.98
N ASN A 109 9.42 1.32 -4.15
CA ASN A 109 9.40 1.12 -2.69
C ASN A 109 8.22 0.28 -2.23
N LEU A 110 7.25 0.01 -3.10
CA LEU A 110 6.01 -0.64 -2.71
C LEU A 110 6.22 -2.07 -2.24
N LEU A 111 5.70 -2.40 -1.09
CA LEU A 111 5.71 -3.75 -0.52
C LEU A 111 4.33 -4.39 -0.57
N GLN A 112 3.29 -3.61 -0.34
CA GLN A 112 1.91 -4.11 -0.33
C GLN A 112 0.95 -2.99 -0.70
N VAL A 113 -0.07 -3.32 -1.47
CA VAL A 113 -1.20 -2.42 -1.76
C VAL A 113 -2.47 -3.21 -1.50
N SER A 114 -3.39 -2.62 -0.73
CA SER A 114 -4.66 -3.27 -0.39
C SER A 114 -5.83 -2.33 -0.62
N LEU A 115 -6.89 -2.85 -1.20
CA LEU A 115 -8.15 -2.13 -1.31
C LEU A 115 -8.85 -2.12 0.05
N MET A 116 -9.45 -0.99 0.39
CA MET A 116 -10.15 -0.82 1.65
C MET A 116 -11.65 -0.72 1.40
N ALA A 117 -12.41 -1.33 2.27
CA ALA A 117 -13.85 -1.09 2.33
C ALA A 117 -14.05 0.31 2.93
N THR A 118 -14.79 1.15 2.24
CA THR A 118 -15.08 2.53 2.69
C THR A 118 -16.49 2.64 3.24
#